data_a144a94374cc0d3233f6afb9fc4c7d5e
#
_entry.id   a144a94374cc0d3233f6afb9fc4c7d5e
#
_cell.length_a   1.000
_cell.length_b   1.000
_cell.length_c   1.000
_cell.angle_alpha   90.00
_cell.angle_beta   90.00
_cell.angle_gamma   90.00
#
_symmetry.space_group_name_H-M   'P 1'
#
loop_
_entity.id
_entity.type
_entity.pdbx_description
1 polymer ?
#
loop_
_entity_poly.entity_id
_entity_poly.type
_entity_poly.pdbx_seq_one_letter_code
_entity_poly.pdbx_strand_id
1 'polypeptide(L)'
;WRDTFTRIRDSKRELLLANQTVMESILNEVPEADFWKVRMEFVQKAYPDVFVKGKDLSKMVRAASGITSLDGIQKEKLDSLASTYRFDYWNLCEQMIENHQTNATAKSGEGFVSSDDVHRQLELETLRFQRKELNDRLQMRLRMILTVDQVKHVPGLRPTVDSPAQFGLR
;
A
#
# COMPACT_ATOMS: atom_id res chain seq x y z
N TRP A 1 14.47 -18.36 -25.70
CA TRP A 1 13.99 -17.21 -24.92
C TRP A 1 12.45 -17.17 -24.85
N ARG A 2 11.75 -17.32 -25.98
CA ARG A 2 10.27 -17.27 -26.03
C ARG A 2 9.63 -18.33 -25.11
N ASP A 3 10.10 -19.58 -25.17
CA ASP A 3 9.60 -20.68 -24.33
C ASP A 3 9.85 -20.44 -22.84
N THR A 4 10.97 -19.83 -22.49
CA THR A 4 11.30 -19.50 -21.09
C THR A 4 10.34 -18.45 -20.53
N PHE A 5 10.05 -17.38 -21.28
CA PHE A 5 9.09 -16.37 -20.87
C PHE A 5 7.66 -16.92 -20.74
N THR A 6 7.25 -17.79 -21.66
CA THR A 6 5.95 -18.46 -21.60
C THR A 6 5.85 -19.32 -20.35
N ARG A 7 6.85 -20.14 -20.05
CA ARG A 7 6.88 -20.97 -18.83
C ARG A 7 6.82 -20.14 -17.55
N ILE A 8 7.59 -19.05 -17.47
CA ILE A 8 7.58 -18.16 -16.30
C ILE A 8 6.18 -17.55 -16.09
N ARG A 9 5.54 -17.09 -17.17
CA ARG A 9 4.18 -16.54 -17.12
C ARG A 9 3.17 -17.59 -16.67
N ASP A 10 3.20 -18.77 -17.25
CA ASP A 10 2.27 -19.84 -16.94
C ASP A 10 2.44 -20.31 -15.49
N SER A 11 3.68 -20.45 -15.00
CA SER A 11 3.96 -20.75 -13.59
C SER A 11 3.46 -19.65 -12.63
N LYS A 12 3.60 -18.38 -12.99
CA LYS A 12 3.03 -17.28 -12.20
C LYS A 12 1.50 -17.35 -12.14
N ARG A 13 0.86 -17.65 -13.27
CA ARG A 13 -0.59 -17.81 -13.34
C ARG A 13 -1.06 -18.97 -12.46
N GLU A 14 -0.43 -20.13 -12.57
CA GLU A 14 -0.75 -21.30 -11.74
C GLU A 14 -0.59 -20.98 -10.25
N LEU A 15 0.48 -20.29 -9.86
CA LEU A 15 0.72 -19.87 -8.50
C LEU A 15 -0.38 -18.93 -7.97
N LEU A 16 -0.80 -17.96 -8.79
CA LEU A 16 -1.85 -17.01 -8.40
C LEU A 16 -3.21 -17.71 -8.25
N LEU A 17 -3.55 -18.64 -9.13
CA LEU A 17 -4.77 -19.44 -9.02
C LEU A 17 -4.74 -20.36 -7.80
N ALA A 18 -3.60 -21.01 -7.54
CA ALA A 18 -3.41 -21.82 -6.35
C ALA A 18 -3.55 -20.99 -5.07
N ASN A 19 -2.94 -19.81 -5.02
CA ASN A 19 -3.07 -18.89 -3.91
C ASN A 19 -4.53 -18.48 -3.66
N GLN A 20 -5.30 -18.21 -4.71
CA GLN A 20 -6.73 -17.88 -4.60
C GLN A 20 -7.53 -19.04 -4.00
N THR A 21 -7.36 -20.24 -4.53
CA THR A 21 -8.03 -21.45 -4.03
C THR A 21 -7.68 -21.74 -2.56
N VAL A 22 -6.41 -21.62 -2.20
CA VAL A 22 -5.94 -21.80 -0.80
C VAL A 22 -6.55 -20.75 0.11
N MET A 23 -6.62 -19.48 -0.32
CA MET A 23 -7.25 -18.41 0.43
C MET A 23 -8.72 -18.73 0.72
N GLU A 24 -9.47 -19.10 -0.31
CA GLU A 24 -10.90 -19.45 -0.18
C GLU A 24 -11.10 -20.61 0.79
N SER A 25 -10.26 -21.65 0.70
CA SER A 25 -10.30 -22.80 1.62
C SER A 25 -10.02 -22.40 3.07
N ILE A 26 -8.98 -21.60 3.30
CA ILE A 26 -8.62 -21.11 4.64
C ILE A 26 -9.76 -20.27 5.23
N LEU A 27 -10.32 -19.35 4.43
CA LEU A 27 -11.37 -18.46 4.92
C LEU A 27 -12.66 -19.19 5.26
N ASN A 28 -12.94 -20.32 4.63
CA ASN A 28 -14.10 -21.16 4.97
C ASN A 28 -13.95 -21.89 6.32
N GLU A 29 -12.72 -22.05 6.83
CA GLU A 29 -12.43 -22.76 8.08
C GLU A 29 -12.13 -21.83 9.26
N VAL A 30 -11.87 -20.54 8.99
CA VAL A 30 -11.49 -19.55 10.02
C VAL A 30 -12.74 -18.91 10.62
N PRO A 31 -12.80 -18.73 11.96
CA PRO A 31 -13.86 -17.96 12.59
C PRO A 31 -13.94 -16.53 12.04
N GLU A 32 -15.15 -16.00 11.88
CA GLU A 32 -15.40 -14.68 11.31
C GLU A 32 -14.58 -13.56 12.02
N ALA A 33 -14.40 -13.68 13.34
CA ALA A 33 -13.61 -12.73 14.13
C ALA A 33 -12.14 -12.64 13.71
N ASP A 34 -11.55 -13.72 13.18
CA ASP A 34 -10.16 -13.79 12.73
C ASP A 34 -9.99 -13.64 11.21
N PHE A 35 -11.10 -13.65 10.47
CA PHE A 35 -11.13 -13.62 9.01
C PHE A 35 -10.24 -12.51 8.42
N TRP A 36 -10.41 -11.28 8.91
CA TRP A 36 -9.65 -10.15 8.43
C TRP A 36 -8.14 -10.28 8.66
N LYS A 37 -7.75 -10.75 9.84
CA LYS A 37 -6.34 -10.94 10.20
C LYS A 37 -5.68 -11.99 9.32
N VAL A 38 -6.33 -13.13 9.14
CA VAL A 38 -5.82 -14.23 8.31
C VAL A 38 -5.73 -13.81 6.85
N ARG A 39 -6.76 -13.12 6.33
CA ARG A 39 -6.75 -12.57 4.98
C ARG A 39 -5.57 -11.62 4.77
N MET A 40 -5.34 -10.69 5.70
CA MET A 40 -4.25 -9.73 5.64
C MET A 40 -2.88 -10.41 5.60
N GLU A 41 -2.64 -11.36 6.48
CA GLU A 41 -1.38 -12.10 6.52
C GLU A 41 -1.15 -12.88 5.23
N PHE A 42 -2.19 -13.51 4.71
CA PHE A 42 -2.11 -14.28 3.49
C PHE A 42 -1.77 -13.39 2.28
N VAL A 43 -2.54 -12.33 2.02
CA VAL A 43 -2.34 -11.50 0.84
C VAL A 43 -0.99 -10.78 0.86
N GLN A 44 -0.47 -10.42 2.05
CA GLN A 44 0.86 -9.82 2.19
C GLN A 44 1.98 -10.78 1.74
N LYS A 45 1.79 -12.08 1.95
CA LYS A 45 2.73 -13.11 1.51
C LYS A 45 2.53 -13.51 0.04
N ALA A 46 1.27 -13.58 -0.39
CA ALA A 46 0.91 -13.99 -1.75
C ALA A 46 1.23 -12.92 -2.81
N TYR A 47 1.20 -11.63 -2.43
CA TYR A 47 1.41 -10.49 -3.32
C TYR A 47 2.54 -9.56 -2.83
N PRO A 48 3.80 -10.04 -2.76
CA PRO A 48 4.91 -9.24 -2.23
C PRO A 48 5.19 -7.96 -3.03
N ASP A 49 4.85 -7.93 -4.33
CA ASP A 49 5.00 -6.76 -5.20
C ASP A 49 3.98 -5.65 -4.85
N VAL A 50 2.85 -6.01 -4.26
CA VAL A 50 1.87 -5.05 -3.73
C VAL A 50 2.30 -4.54 -2.36
N PHE A 51 2.71 -5.44 -1.46
CA PHE A 51 3.07 -5.13 -0.07
C PHE A 51 4.57 -4.88 0.12
N VAL A 52 5.15 -4.04 -0.73
CA VAL A 52 6.58 -3.71 -0.66
C VAL A 52 6.92 -3.03 0.66
N LYS A 53 7.98 -3.50 1.32
CA LYS A 53 8.47 -2.92 2.57
C LYS A 53 8.72 -1.40 2.44
N GLY A 54 8.21 -0.64 3.40
CA GLY A 54 8.36 0.83 3.43
C GLY A 54 7.33 1.60 2.58
N LYS A 55 6.40 0.92 1.91
CA LYS A 55 5.29 1.58 1.20
C LYS A 55 4.05 1.76 2.07
N ASP A 56 3.92 0.99 3.14
CA ASP A 56 2.92 1.18 4.18
C ASP A 56 3.48 2.07 5.29
N LEU A 57 2.88 3.23 5.50
CA LEU A 57 3.28 4.20 6.52
C LEU A 57 2.48 4.08 7.82
N SER A 58 1.72 3.01 8.04
CA SER A 58 0.97 2.78 9.28
C SER A 58 1.86 2.83 10.53
N LYS A 59 3.12 2.39 10.41
CA LYS A 59 4.10 2.50 11.51
C LYS A 59 4.44 3.95 11.85
N MET A 60 4.48 4.82 10.85
CA MET A 60 4.72 6.27 11.06
C MET A 60 3.55 6.90 11.82
N VAL A 61 2.31 6.58 11.43
CA VAL A 61 1.10 7.06 12.14
C VAL A 61 1.09 6.54 13.58
N ARG A 62 1.38 5.26 13.79
CA ARG A 62 1.46 4.66 15.13
C ARG A 62 2.53 5.34 15.99
N ALA A 63 3.69 5.64 15.43
CA ALA A 63 4.73 6.37 16.14
C ALA A 63 4.28 7.78 16.52
N ALA A 64 3.58 8.46 15.61
CA ALA A 64 2.98 9.78 15.90
C ALA A 64 1.95 9.71 17.03
N SER A 65 1.03 8.74 17.01
CA SER A 65 0.02 8.55 18.06
C SER A 65 0.62 8.15 19.42
N GLY A 66 1.83 7.58 19.43
CA GLY A 66 2.56 7.20 20.66
C GLY A 66 3.30 8.34 21.35
N ILE A 67 3.28 9.57 20.82
CA ILE A 67 3.94 10.73 21.45
C ILE A 67 3.18 11.13 22.69
N THR A 68 3.87 11.18 23.84
CA THR A 68 3.28 11.46 25.15
C THR A 68 2.79 12.90 25.31
N SER A 69 3.38 13.86 24.59
CA SER A 69 3.07 15.30 24.65
C SER A 69 1.92 15.73 23.72
N LEU A 70 1.14 14.78 23.17
CA LEU A 70 -0.04 15.12 22.35
C LEU A 70 -1.17 15.65 23.21
N ASP A 71 -1.80 16.72 22.77
CA ASP A 71 -3.07 17.17 23.32
C ASP A 71 -4.28 16.33 22.84
N GLY A 72 -5.46 16.59 23.41
CA GLY A 72 -6.67 15.83 23.06
C GLY A 72 -7.10 16.00 21.61
N ILE A 73 -6.96 17.21 21.06
CA ILE A 73 -7.32 17.53 19.67
C ILE A 73 -6.36 16.83 18.69
N GLN A 74 -5.07 16.83 19.02
CA GLN A 74 -4.07 16.12 18.20
C GLN A 74 -4.34 14.62 18.17
N LYS A 75 -4.66 13.99 19.30
CA LYS A 75 -5.00 12.57 19.40
C LYS A 75 -6.20 12.22 18.52
N GLU A 76 -7.29 12.96 18.64
CA GLU A 76 -8.50 12.74 17.81
C GLU A 76 -8.20 12.86 16.30
N LYS A 77 -7.44 13.89 15.90
CA LYS A 77 -7.02 14.06 14.51
C LYS A 77 -6.13 12.93 14.01
N LEU A 78 -5.22 12.43 14.85
CA LEU A 78 -4.34 11.29 14.48
C LEU A 78 -5.13 9.99 14.36
N ASP A 79 -6.10 9.73 15.24
CA ASP A 79 -6.95 8.53 15.17
C ASP A 79 -7.83 8.54 13.92
N SER A 80 -8.42 9.69 13.59
CA SER A 80 -9.17 9.88 12.34
C SER A 80 -8.26 9.68 11.12
N LEU A 81 -7.06 10.28 11.13
CA LEU A 81 -6.09 10.14 10.05
C LEU A 81 -5.62 8.69 9.88
N ALA A 82 -5.38 7.97 10.99
CA ALA A 82 -4.98 6.57 10.99
C ALA A 82 -6.04 5.67 10.35
N SER A 83 -7.30 5.88 10.70
CA SER A 83 -8.44 5.12 10.19
C SER A 83 -8.64 5.36 8.69
N THR A 84 -8.64 6.63 8.26
CA THR A 84 -8.77 7.00 6.85
C THR A 84 -7.61 6.45 6.03
N TYR A 85 -6.37 6.64 6.49
CA TYR A 85 -5.20 6.15 5.77
C TYR A 85 -5.23 4.63 5.61
N ARG A 86 -5.57 3.89 6.67
CA ARG A 86 -5.65 2.42 6.61
C ARG A 86 -6.66 1.95 5.59
N PHE A 87 -7.83 2.57 5.55
CA PHE A 87 -8.89 2.26 4.60
C PHE A 87 -8.45 2.53 3.16
N ASP A 88 -7.94 3.75 2.89
CA ASP A 88 -7.51 4.14 1.54
C ASP A 88 -6.33 3.31 1.04
N TYR A 89 -5.34 3.05 1.91
CA TYR A 89 -4.18 2.22 1.58
C TYR A 89 -4.60 0.80 1.22
N TRP A 90 -5.51 0.23 2.01
CA TRP A 90 -6.02 -1.11 1.76
C TRP A 90 -6.79 -1.19 0.44
N ASN A 91 -7.67 -0.24 0.16
CA ASN A 91 -8.41 -0.20 -1.11
C ASN A 91 -7.47 -0.16 -2.32
N LEU A 92 -6.40 0.61 -2.26
CA LEU A 92 -5.39 0.63 -3.33
C LEU A 92 -4.67 -0.71 -3.47
N CYS A 93 -4.35 -1.36 -2.35
CA CYS A 93 -3.74 -2.70 -2.38
C CYS A 93 -4.69 -3.74 -2.98
N GLU A 94 -5.98 -3.72 -2.64
CA GLU A 94 -6.98 -4.62 -3.23
C GLU A 94 -7.10 -4.42 -4.75
N GLN A 95 -7.17 -3.19 -5.23
CA GLN A 95 -7.20 -2.92 -6.67
C GLN A 95 -5.91 -3.40 -7.37
N MET A 96 -4.74 -3.27 -6.74
CA MET A 96 -3.50 -3.83 -7.28
C MET A 96 -3.54 -5.36 -7.34
N ILE A 97 -4.07 -6.03 -6.31
CA ILE A 97 -4.23 -7.49 -6.27
C ILE A 97 -5.17 -7.93 -7.39
N GLU A 98 -6.31 -7.27 -7.55
CA GLU A 98 -7.29 -7.55 -8.61
C GLU A 98 -6.65 -7.38 -10.00
N ASN A 99 -5.89 -6.31 -10.24
CA ASN A 99 -5.14 -6.12 -11.46
C ASN A 99 -4.15 -7.26 -11.72
N HIS A 100 -3.41 -7.72 -10.68
CA HIS A 100 -2.51 -8.87 -10.80
C HIS A 100 -3.26 -10.17 -11.14
N GLN A 101 -4.42 -10.41 -10.53
CA GLN A 101 -5.26 -11.60 -10.79
C GLN A 101 -5.81 -11.57 -12.22
N THR A 102 -6.33 -10.43 -12.67
CA THR A 102 -6.86 -10.24 -14.02
C THR A 102 -5.77 -10.46 -15.06
N ASN A 103 -4.55 -9.93 -14.82
CA ASN A 103 -3.39 -10.17 -15.68
C ASN A 103 -3.01 -11.65 -15.77
N ALA A 104 -3.10 -12.39 -14.67
CA ALA A 104 -2.76 -13.80 -14.64
C ALA A 104 -3.77 -14.66 -15.41
N THR A 105 -5.05 -14.28 -15.40
CA THR A 105 -6.14 -15.01 -16.06
C THR A 105 -6.34 -14.61 -17.52
N ALA A 106 -5.83 -13.45 -17.95
CA ALA A 106 -5.95 -12.99 -19.33
C ALA A 106 -5.27 -13.96 -20.29
N LYS A 107 -6.00 -14.33 -21.36
CA LYS A 107 -5.43 -15.12 -22.48
C LYS A 107 -4.50 -14.20 -23.25
N SER A 108 -3.21 -14.38 -23.12
CA SER A 108 -2.26 -13.71 -24.00
C SER A 108 -2.35 -14.34 -25.38
N GLY A 109 -2.67 -13.55 -26.39
CA GLY A 109 -2.53 -13.97 -27.78
C GLY A 109 -1.08 -14.30 -28.08
N GLU A 110 -0.88 -15.24 -29.02
CA GLU A 110 0.46 -15.69 -29.42
C GLU A 110 1.31 -14.52 -29.94
N GLY A 111 2.29 -14.11 -29.14
CA GLY A 111 3.47 -13.39 -29.64
C GLY A 111 3.45 -11.88 -29.66
N PHE A 112 2.36 -11.18 -29.32
CA PHE A 112 2.31 -9.72 -29.24
C PHE A 112 1.75 -9.27 -27.89
N VAL A 113 2.32 -8.17 -27.34
CA VAL A 113 1.74 -7.45 -26.21
C VAL A 113 0.40 -6.91 -26.69
N SER A 114 -0.70 -7.35 -26.09
CA SER A 114 -2.03 -6.87 -26.48
C SER A 114 -2.23 -5.43 -25.96
N SER A 115 -3.16 -4.70 -26.59
CA SER A 115 -3.56 -3.38 -26.06
C SER A 115 -4.07 -3.49 -24.63
N ASP A 116 -4.70 -4.61 -24.28
CA ASP A 116 -5.20 -4.88 -22.93
C ASP A 116 -4.06 -5.09 -21.93
N ASP A 117 -2.94 -5.70 -22.34
CA ASP A 117 -1.75 -5.82 -21.48
C ASP A 117 -1.14 -4.46 -21.18
N VAL A 118 -1.08 -3.58 -22.19
CA VAL A 118 -0.63 -2.18 -22.01
C VAL A 118 -1.55 -1.42 -21.08
N HIS A 119 -2.87 -1.55 -21.26
CA HIS A 119 -3.85 -0.91 -20.39
C HIS A 119 -3.72 -1.35 -18.94
N ARG A 120 -3.62 -2.64 -18.67
CA ARG A 120 -3.45 -3.17 -17.32
C ARG A 120 -2.14 -2.74 -16.67
N GLN A 121 -1.07 -2.64 -17.45
CA GLN A 121 0.21 -2.12 -16.96
C GLN A 121 0.11 -0.64 -16.58
N LEU A 122 -0.55 0.18 -17.40
CA LEU A 122 -0.80 1.59 -17.11
C LEU A 122 -1.68 1.78 -15.87
N GLU A 123 -2.70 0.94 -15.71
CA GLU A 123 -3.55 0.93 -14.53
C GLU A 123 -2.74 0.63 -13.27
N LEU A 124 -1.89 -0.40 -13.29
CA LEU A 124 -1.03 -0.74 -12.17
C LEU A 124 -0.07 0.40 -11.80
N GLU A 125 0.53 1.07 -12.80
CA GLU A 125 1.37 2.24 -12.56
C GLU A 125 0.57 3.41 -11.97
N THR A 126 -0.67 3.60 -12.42
CA THR A 126 -1.58 4.61 -11.86
C THR A 126 -1.89 4.34 -10.40
N LEU A 127 -2.18 3.09 -10.04
CA LEU A 127 -2.42 2.68 -8.64
C LEU A 127 -1.17 2.87 -7.76
N ARG A 128 0.01 2.58 -8.30
CA ARG A 128 1.29 2.84 -7.61
C ARG A 128 1.51 4.34 -7.37
N PHE A 129 1.18 5.17 -8.34
CA PHE A 129 1.25 6.62 -8.21
C PHE A 129 0.25 7.12 -7.16
N GLN A 130 -1.01 6.68 -7.20
CA GLN A 130 -2.03 7.04 -6.21
C GLN A 130 -1.61 6.65 -4.79
N ARG A 131 -0.97 5.48 -4.63
CA ARG A 131 -0.42 5.06 -3.33
C ARG A 131 0.70 5.98 -2.86
N LYS A 132 1.56 6.44 -3.77
CA LYS A 132 2.59 7.43 -3.45
C LYS A 132 1.96 8.74 -3.00
N GLU A 133 0.97 9.25 -3.73
CA GLU A 133 0.24 10.48 -3.35
C GLU A 133 -0.47 10.36 -2.00
N LEU A 134 -1.07 9.19 -1.71
CA LEU A 134 -1.66 8.91 -0.40
C LEU A 134 -0.62 9.03 0.71
N ASN A 135 0.57 8.46 0.51
CA ASN A 135 1.67 8.55 1.45
C ASN A 135 2.19 9.98 1.63
N ASP A 136 2.32 10.73 0.55
CA ASP A 136 2.75 12.13 0.58
C ASP A 136 1.72 13.01 1.33
N ARG A 137 0.43 12.79 1.06
CA ARG A 137 -0.68 13.45 1.80
C ARG A 137 -0.68 13.10 3.28
N LEU A 138 -0.46 11.83 3.63
CA LEU A 138 -0.33 11.40 5.03
C LEU A 138 0.78 12.16 5.74
N GLN A 139 1.98 12.19 5.15
CA GLN A 139 3.13 12.88 5.74
C GLN A 139 2.87 14.38 5.91
N MET A 140 2.22 15.02 4.93
CA MET A 140 1.84 16.42 5.02
C MET A 140 0.85 16.66 6.19
N ARG A 141 -0.20 15.83 6.29
CA ARG A 141 -1.19 15.94 7.38
C ARG A 141 -0.57 15.69 8.75
N LEU A 142 0.34 14.74 8.87
CA LEU A 142 1.09 14.54 10.13
C LEU A 142 1.87 15.79 10.54
N ARG A 143 2.55 16.47 9.59
CA ARG A 143 3.27 17.73 9.87
C ARG A 143 2.32 18.89 10.26
N MET A 144 1.09 18.88 9.77
CA MET A 144 0.08 19.90 10.13
C MET A 144 -0.53 19.65 11.53
N ILE A 145 -0.58 18.40 11.98
CA ILE A 145 -1.12 18.03 13.29
C ILE A 145 -0.07 18.19 14.40
N LEU A 146 1.17 17.81 14.10
CA LEU A 146 2.27 17.75 15.06
C LEU A 146 3.04 19.07 15.11
N THR A 147 3.55 19.42 16.28
CA THR A 147 4.52 20.52 16.43
C THR A 147 5.88 20.11 15.83
N VAL A 148 6.74 21.10 15.58
CA VAL A 148 8.11 20.86 15.02
C VAL A 148 8.92 19.90 15.90
N ASP A 149 8.79 20.00 17.22
CA ASP A 149 9.49 19.10 18.14
C ASP A 149 8.88 17.69 18.14
N GLN A 150 7.55 17.57 18.06
CA GLN A 150 6.88 16.28 17.96
C GLN A 150 7.24 15.54 16.66
N VAL A 151 7.40 16.26 15.53
CA VAL A 151 7.82 15.68 14.23
C VAL A 151 9.16 14.98 14.34
N LYS A 152 10.10 15.48 15.13
CA LYS A 152 11.44 14.87 15.35
C LYS A 152 11.35 13.47 15.97
N HIS A 153 10.28 13.18 16.70
CA HIS A 153 10.07 11.87 17.34
C HIS A 153 9.38 10.84 16.43
N VAL A 154 8.99 11.23 15.21
CA VAL A 154 8.36 10.31 14.25
C VAL A 154 9.38 9.82 13.23
N PRO A 155 9.79 8.53 13.28
CA PRO A 155 10.77 7.98 12.35
C PRO A 155 10.34 8.14 10.88
N GLY A 156 11.21 8.72 10.06
CA GLY A 156 10.97 8.92 8.63
C GLY A 156 10.14 10.17 8.28
N LEU A 157 9.56 10.86 9.27
CA LEU A 157 8.90 12.13 9.05
C LEU A 157 9.93 13.26 9.26
N ARG A 158 10.38 13.87 8.15
CA ARG A 158 11.31 14.99 8.22
C ARG A 158 10.56 16.31 8.40
N PRO A 159 11.05 17.24 9.22
CA PRO A 159 10.55 18.61 9.21
C PRO A 159 10.67 19.17 7.79
N THR A 160 9.67 19.91 7.31
CA THR A 160 9.81 20.70 6.08
C THR A 160 10.86 21.79 6.34
N VAL A 161 11.89 21.83 5.50
CA VAL A 161 12.95 22.85 5.56
C VAL A 161 12.45 24.23 5.09
N ASP A 162 11.19 24.34 4.72
CA ASP A 162 10.55 25.56 4.25
C ASP A 162 9.95 26.39 5.41
N SER A 163 10.82 26.81 6.30
CA SER A 163 10.56 28.04 7.05
C SER A 163 11.14 29.20 6.26
N PRO A 164 10.35 30.20 5.83
CA PRO A 164 10.85 31.37 5.08
C PRO A 164 11.92 32.19 5.82
N ALA A 165 12.19 31.85 7.06
CA ALA A 165 13.18 32.51 7.91
C ALA A 165 14.65 32.20 7.60
N GLN A 166 14.95 31.31 6.64
CA GLN A 166 16.35 31.00 6.25
C GLN A 166 16.82 31.70 4.97
N PHE A 167 15.94 32.35 4.22
CA PHE A 167 16.38 33.30 3.21
C PHE A 167 16.54 34.67 3.85
N GLY A 168 17.60 34.82 4.64
CA GLY A 168 18.08 36.10 5.14
C GLY A 168 18.46 37.01 3.96
N LEU A 169 17.51 37.81 3.52
CA LEU A 169 17.82 39.04 2.81
C LEU A 169 18.44 39.98 3.85
N ARG A 170 19.77 40.06 3.82
CA ARG A 170 20.49 41.21 4.31
C ARG A 170 20.50 42.31 3.26
#